data_8b54ae1924f698fdeaa93dd39232ccb2
#
_entry.id   8b54ae1924f698fdeaa93dd39232ccb2
#
_cell.length_a   1.000
_cell.length_b   1.000
_cell.length_c   1.000
_cell.angle_alpha   90.00
_cell.angle_beta   90.00
_cell.angle_gamma   90.00
#
_symmetry.space_group_name_H-M   'P 1'
#
loop_
_entity.id
_entity.type
_entity.pdbx_description
1 polymer ?
#
loop_
_entity_poly.entity_id
_entity_poly.type
_entity_poly.pdbx_seq_one_letter_code
_entity_poly.pdbx_strand_id
1 'polypeptide(L)'
;GDTSSLSRTLMPEDVKLFAVLTGDMNPGMADQHYSESGMFREVIAHGMWSGSLISTVLGTQFPGPGTILIDQSLHFARPVTIGDTITITVTAKQKFDHNKHVILDCVCTNQEGLQVVRGTAEVLAPSEKISHIRQEHMPSIRIDDKHERYMNLLASVKGLEPIPTAVAHPCDVESLKGPVIAFQEGIIEPFLIGPESKIRSVAEEFGIDLHGIRIVNAKHSHDSAALAVSMVRTGDAEALMKGSLHTDELMSEVVSRANGLRTARRISHVFVMNVPTYHRPLLITDAAINIKPTLEDKVDIIQNAIDLAHILGIPEPKVAILSA
;
A
#
# COMPACT_ATOMS: atom_id res chain seq x y z
N GLY A 1 19.32 -34.34 -28.89
CA GLY A 1 18.89 -33.37 -28.74
C GLY A 1 17.56 -32.64 -28.98
N ASP A 2 16.43 -33.21 -28.55
CA ASP A 2 15.16 -32.50 -28.63
C ASP A 2 15.19 -31.31 -27.68
N THR A 3 14.55 -30.20 -28.07
CA THR A 3 14.58 -28.93 -27.32
C THR A 3 13.20 -28.31 -27.25
N SER A 4 12.95 -27.53 -26.18
CA SER A 4 11.77 -26.69 -26.03
C SER A 4 12.15 -25.37 -25.40
N SER A 5 11.39 -24.31 -25.69
CA SER A 5 11.65 -22.98 -25.16
C SER A 5 10.38 -22.25 -24.76
N LEU A 6 10.50 -21.36 -23.77
CA LEU A 6 9.47 -20.45 -23.26
C LEU A 6 10.09 -19.09 -23.03
N SER A 7 9.38 -18.03 -23.39
CA SER A 7 9.79 -16.67 -23.04
C SER A 7 8.80 -16.03 -22.08
N ARG A 8 9.29 -15.28 -21.08
CA ARG A 8 8.48 -14.52 -20.13
C ARG A 8 9.18 -13.22 -19.76
N THR A 9 8.42 -12.13 -19.76
CA THR A 9 8.89 -10.83 -19.28
C THR A 9 8.65 -10.75 -17.77
N LEU A 10 9.65 -10.27 -17.02
CA LEU A 10 9.54 -10.01 -15.59
C LEU A 10 8.73 -8.73 -15.37
N MET A 11 7.60 -8.85 -14.72
CA MET A 11 6.74 -7.73 -14.34
C MET A 11 6.91 -7.38 -12.86
N PRO A 12 6.62 -6.12 -12.43
CA PRO A 12 6.68 -5.73 -11.02
C PRO A 12 5.85 -6.65 -10.11
N GLU A 13 4.70 -7.11 -10.60
CA GLU A 13 3.81 -8.01 -9.87
C GLU A 13 4.42 -9.39 -9.65
N ASP A 14 5.25 -9.88 -10.58
CA ASP A 14 5.95 -11.16 -10.44
C ASP A 14 6.93 -11.13 -9.25
N VAL A 15 7.64 -10.02 -9.06
CA VAL A 15 8.58 -9.85 -7.94
C VAL A 15 7.83 -9.86 -6.61
N LYS A 16 6.74 -9.09 -6.50
CA LYS A 16 5.89 -9.04 -5.30
C LYS A 16 5.26 -10.41 -5.00
N LEU A 17 4.71 -11.07 -6.01
CA LEU A 17 4.09 -12.38 -5.86
C LEU A 17 5.10 -13.43 -5.41
N PHE A 18 6.30 -13.43 -5.98
CA PHE A 18 7.36 -14.35 -5.61
C PHE A 18 7.83 -14.13 -4.16
N ALA A 19 7.99 -12.87 -3.73
CA ALA A 19 8.31 -12.51 -2.36
C ALA A 19 7.24 -13.00 -1.36
N VAL A 20 5.96 -12.81 -1.68
CA VAL A 20 4.84 -13.29 -0.85
C VAL A 20 4.83 -14.83 -0.77
N LEU A 21 5.05 -15.52 -1.90
CA LEU A 21 5.03 -16.98 -1.97
C LEU A 21 6.18 -17.61 -1.19
N THR A 22 7.36 -17.02 -1.25
CA THR A 22 8.58 -17.60 -0.65
C THR A 22 8.88 -17.05 0.74
N GLY A 23 8.29 -15.92 1.13
CA GLY A 23 8.67 -15.18 2.34
C GLY A 23 9.99 -14.42 2.21
N ASP A 24 10.61 -14.39 1.04
CA ASP A 24 11.87 -13.68 0.79
C ASP A 24 11.60 -12.19 0.55
N MET A 25 11.66 -11.41 1.65
CA MET A 25 11.45 -9.97 1.68
C MET A 25 12.78 -9.19 1.62
N ASN A 26 13.75 -9.67 0.83
CA ASN A 26 15.02 -8.96 0.68
C ASN A 26 14.79 -7.54 0.11
N PRO A 27 15.21 -6.47 0.83
CA PRO A 27 14.96 -5.08 0.43
C PRO A 27 15.44 -4.73 -0.99
N GLY A 28 16.56 -5.30 -1.44
CA GLY A 28 17.09 -5.09 -2.80
C GLY A 28 16.18 -5.63 -3.92
N MET A 29 15.17 -6.42 -3.57
CA MET A 29 14.20 -7.04 -4.49
C MET A 29 12.78 -6.50 -4.31
N ALA A 30 12.48 -5.87 -3.16
CA ALA A 30 11.15 -5.43 -2.80
C ALA A 30 10.98 -3.91 -2.68
N ASP A 31 12.07 -3.16 -2.48
CA ASP A 31 12.03 -1.72 -2.23
C ASP A 31 12.82 -0.94 -3.28
N GLN A 32 12.11 -0.10 -4.05
CA GLN A 32 12.70 0.71 -5.10
C GLN A 32 13.65 1.78 -4.53
N HIS A 33 13.32 2.41 -3.39
CA HIS A 33 14.19 3.42 -2.77
C HIS A 33 15.47 2.82 -2.22
N TYR A 34 15.40 1.59 -1.70
CA TYR A 34 16.59 0.87 -1.24
C TYR A 34 17.46 0.43 -2.43
N SER A 35 16.85 -0.02 -3.53
CA SER A 35 17.58 -0.45 -4.72
C SER A 35 18.28 0.70 -5.44
N GLU A 36 17.72 1.92 -5.46
CA GLU A 36 18.35 3.12 -6.03
C GLU A 36 19.65 3.51 -5.32
N SER A 37 19.76 3.22 -4.03
CA SER A 37 20.99 3.41 -3.23
C SER A 37 21.95 2.21 -3.24
N GLY A 38 21.50 1.07 -3.76
CA GLY A 38 22.23 -0.20 -3.77
C GLY A 38 23.16 -0.39 -4.97
N MET A 39 23.84 -1.55 -4.98
CA MET A 39 24.84 -1.93 -6.00
C MET A 39 24.23 -1.99 -7.41
N PHE A 40 22.97 -2.35 -7.55
CA PHE A 40 22.33 -2.58 -8.86
C PHE A 40 21.50 -1.41 -9.35
N ARG A 41 21.19 -0.42 -8.50
CA ARG A 41 20.35 0.77 -8.80
C ARG A 41 18.96 0.50 -9.38
N GLU A 42 18.54 -0.77 -9.42
CA GLU A 42 17.26 -1.25 -9.97
C GLU A 42 16.76 -2.44 -9.16
N VAL A 43 15.45 -2.67 -9.16
CA VAL A 43 14.82 -3.85 -8.55
C VAL A 43 15.16 -5.09 -9.39
N ILE A 44 15.78 -6.08 -8.76
CA ILE A 44 16.15 -7.34 -9.39
C ILE A 44 15.21 -8.48 -8.99
N ALA A 45 15.02 -9.45 -9.92
CA ALA A 45 14.28 -10.66 -9.61
C ALA A 45 14.99 -11.51 -8.55
N HIS A 46 14.22 -12.21 -7.73
CA HIS A 46 14.74 -13.35 -6.96
C HIS A 46 15.35 -14.38 -7.93
N GLY A 47 16.57 -14.84 -7.65
CA GLY A 47 17.26 -15.78 -8.57
C GLY A 47 16.41 -16.98 -8.95
N MET A 48 15.70 -17.56 -7.97
CA MET A 48 14.83 -18.72 -8.20
C MET A 48 13.57 -18.42 -9.03
N TRP A 49 13.23 -17.14 -9.31
CA TRP A 49 12.19 -16.82 -10.30
C TRP A 49 12.53 -17.40 -11.67
N SER A 50 13.77 -17.20 -12.16
CA SER A 50 14.25 -17.81 -13.40
C SER A 50 14.30 -19.35 -13.31
N GLY A 51 14.69 -19.89 -12.15
CA GLY A 51 14.66 -21.33 -11.87
C GLY A 51 13.25 -21.93 -11.94
N SER A 52 12.23 -21.22 -11.47
CA SER A 52 10.84 -21.67 -11.53
C SER A 52 10.31 -21.74 -12.98
N LEU A 53 10.79 -20.87 -13.86
CA LEU A 53 10.44 -20.92 -15.29
C LEU A 53 11.02 -22.14 -15.98
N ILE A 54 12.21 -22.64 -15.58
CA ILE A 54 12.75 -23.91 -16.04
C ILE A 54 11.79 -25.04 -15.66
N SER A 55 11.35 -25.09 -14.41
CA SER A 55 10.36 -26.07 -13.95
C SER A 55 9.05 -26.01 -14.75
N THR A 56 8.63 -24.81 -15.16
CA THR A 56 7.46 -24.62 -16.02
C THR A 56 7.65 -25.32 -17.38
N VAL A 57 8.79 -25.13 -18.05
CA VAL A 57 9.08 -25.82 -19.33
C VAL A 57 9.09 -27.34 -19.15
N LEU A 58 9.76 -27.80 -18.08
CA LEU A 58 9.87 -29.25 -17.80
C LEU A 58 8.51 -29.92 -17.58
N GLY A 59 7.65 -29.28 -16.80
CA GLY A 59 6.34 -29.84 -16.40
C GLY A 59 5.21 -29.63 -17.41
N THR A 60 5.34 -28.63 -18.31
CA THR A 60 4.23 -28.28 -19.21
C THR A 60 4.53 -28.50 -20.72
N GLN A 61 5.82 -28.53 -21.10
CA GLN A 61 6.21 -28.57 -22.51
C GLN A 61 7.12 -29.77 -22.83
N PHE A 62 8.26 -29.90 -22.11
CA PHE A 62 9.26 -30.91 -22.46
C PHE A 62 10.08 -31.36 -21.23
N PRO A 63 10.02 -32.64 -20.79
CA PRO A 63 9.23 -33.75 -21.35
C PRO A 63 7.72 -33.58 -21.30
N GLY A 64 7.21 -32.62 -20.47
CA GLY A 64 5.81 -32.26 -20.43
C GLY A 64 5.04 -32.81 -19.21
N PRO A 65 3.69 -32.80 -19.27
CA PRO A 65 2.85 -33.19 -18.15
C PRO A 65 3.18 -34.58 -17.60
N GLY A 66 3.27 -34.70 -16.28
CA GLY A 66 3.67 -35.91 -15.57
C GLY A 66 5.18 -36.04 -15.31
N THR A 67 5.99 -35.06 -15.76
CA THR A 67 7.41 -34.97 -15.42
C THR A 67 7.61 -34.66 -13.95
N ILE A 68 8.52 -35.37 -13.29
CA ILE A 68 8.93 -35.11 -11.90
C ILE A 68 10.38 -34.69 -11.90
N LEU A 69 10.66 -33.47 -11.33
CA LEU A 69 12.01 -32.99 -11.16
C LEU A 69 12.67 -33.77 -9.99
N ILE A 70 13.86 -34.34 -10.25
CA ILE A 70 14.63 -35.13 -9.28
C ILE A 70 15.79 -34.31 -8.74
N ASP A 71 16.57 -33.68 -9.63
CA ASP A 71 17.72 -32.86 -9.26
C ASP A 71 17.84 -31.67 -10.20
N GLN A 72 18.37 -30.56 -9.68
CA GLN A 72 18.61 -29.36 -10.46
C GLN A 72 19.85 -28.62 -9.96
N SER A 73 20.76 -28.34 -10.87
CA SER A 73 21.92 -27.51 -10.66
C SER A 73 21.78 -26.22 -11.44
N LEU A 74 21.91 -25.05 -10.79
CA LEU A 74 21.80 -23.74 -11.42
C LEU A 74 22.99 -22.85 -11.07
N HIS A 75 23.48 -22.16 -12.09
CA HIS A 75 24.47 -21.10 -11.96
C HIS A 75 23.87 -19.78 -12.46
N PHE A 76 23.78 -18.79 -11.58
CA PHE A 76 23.24 -17.46 -11.86
C PHE A 76 24.39 -16.55 -12.28
N ALA A 77 24.45 -16.23 -13.58
CA ALA A 77 25.54 -15.46 -14.16
C ALA A 77 25.30 -13.95 -14.15
N ARG A 78 24.04 -13.53 -14.20
CA ARG A 78 23.62 -12.11 -14.25
C ARG A 78 22.30 -11.91 -13.53
N PRO A 79 22.09 -10.70 -12.91
CA PRO A 79 20.79 -10.33 -12.39
C PRO A 79 19.77 -10.17 -13.53
N VAL A 80 18.50 -10.30 -13.21
CA VAL A 80 17.35 -10.04 -14.09
C VAL A 80 16.58 -8.87 -13.50
N THR A 81 16.34 -7.84 -14.32
CA THR A 81 15.65 -6.61 -13.89
C THR A 81 14.21 -6.57 -14.41
N ILE A 82 13.38 -5.73 -13.79
CA ILE A 82 11.99 -5.54 -14.25
C ILE A 82 12.01 -5.03 -15.70
N GLY A 83 11.18 -5.67 -16.55
CA GLY A 83 11.13 -5.41 -17.99
C GLY A 83 11.99 -6.36 -18.84
N ASP A 84 12.93 -7.11 -18.23
CA ASP A 84 13.70 -8.12 -18.97
C ASP A 84 12.80 -9.26 -19.44
N THR A 85 13.01 -9.68 -20.69
CA THR A 85 12.36 -10.86 -21.26
C THR A 85 13.32 -12.03 -21.24
N ILE A 86 13.04 -13.01 -20.42
CA ILE A 86 13.87 -14.21 -20.27
C ILE A 86 13.33 -15.33 -21.12
N THR A 87 14.20 -15.86 -22.00
CA THR A 87 13.93 -17.04 -22.81
C THR A 87 14.63 -18.24 -22.19
N ILE A 88 13.85 -19.22 -21.77
CA ILE A 88 14.30 -20.48 -21.20
C ILE A 88 14.36 -21.52 -22.32
N THR A 89 15.51 -22.13 -22.50
CA THR A 89 15.70 -23.22 -23.44
C THR A 89 16.13 -24.46 -22.69
N VAL A 90 15.40 -25.55 -22.89
CA VAL A 90 15.69 -26.86 -22.29
C VAL A 90 16.00 -27.86 -23.40
N THR A 91 17.13 -28.54 -23.31
CA THR A 91 17.62 -29.49 -24.34
C THR A 91 17.95 -30.84 -23.73
N ALA A 92 17.41 -31.93 -24.28
CA ALA A 92 17.72 -33.26 -23.82
C ALA A 92 19.17 -33.64 -24.13
N LYS A 93 19.92 -33.98 -23.07
CA LYS A 93 21.34 -34.36 -23.13
C LYS A 93 21.53 -35.86 -23.11
N GLN A 94 20.83 -36.54 -22.21
CA GLN A 94 20.97 -37.97 -21.98
C GLN A 94 19.64 -38.57 -21.50
N LYS A 95 19.32 -39.74 -22.00
CA LYS A 95 18.14 -40.52 -21.62
C LYS A 95 18.56 -41.88 -21.10
N PHE A 96 17.98 -42.30 -20.01
CA PHE A 96 18.19 -43.60 -19.39
C PHE A 96 16.88 -44.43 -19.45
N ASP A 97 16.78 -45.36 -20.40
CA ASP A 97 15.53 -46.08 -20.61
C ASP A 97 15.16 -47.04 -19.48
N HIS A 98 16.16 -47.55 -18.71
CA HIS A 98 15.95 -48.50 -17.64
C HIS A 98 15.22 -47.91 -16.39
N ASN A 99 15.38 -46.62 -16.14
CA ASN A 99 14.75 -45.91 -15.02
C ASN A 99 13.93 -44.68 -15.44
N LYS A 100 13.82 -44.43 -16.76
CA LYS A 100 13.08 -43.30 -17.37
C LYS A 100 13.63 -41.91 -16.97
N HIS A 101 14.85 -41.84 -16.51
CA HIS A 101 15.51 -40.57 -16.19
C HIS A 101 15.98 -39.89 -17.46
N VAL A 102 15.89 -38.58 -17.49
CA VAL A 102 16.40 -37.71 -18.54
C VAL A 102 17.19 -36.59 -17.92
N ILE A 103 18.43 -36.42 -18.41
CA ILE A 103 19.24 -35.25 -18.07
C ILE A 103 19.06 -34.22 -19.17
N LEU A 104 18.71 -32.99 -18.76
CA LEU A 104 18.46 -31.85 -19.63
C LEU A 104 19.43 -30.74 -19.33
N ASP A 105 19.93 -30.08 -20.37
CA ASP A 105 20.66 -28.80 -20.25
C ASP A 105 19.67 -27.68 -20.28
N CYS A 106 19.82 -26.73 -19.33
CA CYS A 106 18.89 -25.61 -19.10
C CYS A 106 19.65 -24.31 -19.26
N VAL A 107 19.23 -23.46 -20.18
CA VAL A 107 19.83 -22.17 -20.46
C VAL A 107 18.73 -21.08 -20.44
N CYS A 108 18.95 -20.02 -19.70
CA CYS A 108 18.10 -18.84 -19.74
C CYS A 108 18.91 -17.66 -20.30
N THR A 109 18.37 -16.98 -21.30
CA THR A 109 18.96 -15.77 -21.90
C THR A 109 17.98 -14.61 -21.80
N ASN A 110 18.51 -13.39 -21.72
CA ASN A 110 17.69 -12.19 -21.79
C ASN A 110 17.41 -11.79 -23.26
N GLN A 111 16.73 -10.68 -23.49
CA GLN A 111 16.37 -10.16 -24.81
C GLN A 111 17.58 -9.80 -25.69
N GLU A 112 18.74 -9.59 -25.10
CA GLU A 112 20.01 -9.34 -25.81
C GLU A 112 20.76 -10.63 -26.15
N GLY A 113 20.21 -11.80 -25.80
CA GLY A 113 20.86 -13.09 -25.97
C GLY A 113 21.95 -13.38 -24.91
N LEU A 114 22.10 -12.55 -23.89
CA LEU A 114 23.06 -12.76 -22.83
C LEU A 114 22.55 -13.82 -21.85
N GLN A 115 23.42 -14.78 -21.51
CA GLN A 115 23.10 -15.83 -20.57
C GLN A 115 22.95 -15.29 -19.16
N VAL A 116 21.77 -15.49 -18.54
CA VAL A 116 21.45 -15.08 -17.17
C VAL A 116 21.49 -16.27 -16.20
N VAL A 117 21.04 -17.44 -16.63
CA VAL A 117 21.12 -18.69 -15.85
C VAL A 117 21.55 -19.83 -16.76
N ARG A 118 22.35 -20.73 -16.22
CA ARG A 118 22.70 -22.00 -16.85
C ARG A 118 22.69 -23.10 -15.82
N GLY A 119 22.30 -24.31 -16.26
CA GLY A 119 22.33 -25.46 -15.40
C GLY A 119 21.89 -26.74 -16.04
N THR A 120 21.67 -27.73 -15.23
CA THR A 120 21.15 -29.05 -15.64
C THR A 120 19.97 -29.42 -14.77
N ALA A 121 19.05 -30.17 -15.35
CA ALA A 121 17.95 -30.77 -14.58
C ALA A 121 17.94 -32.29 -14.88
N GLU A 122 17.75 -33.09 -13.84
CA GLU A 122 17.45 -34.51 -13.96
C GLU A 122 15.98 -34.72 -13.63
N VAL A 123 15.26 -35.37 -14.51
CA VAL A 123 13.82 -35.58 -14.38
C VAL A 123 13.45 -37.04 -14.57
N LEU A 124 12.38 -37.47 -13.91
CA LEU A 124 11.67 -38.72 -14.27
C LEU A 124 10.64 -38.36 -15.35
N ALA A 125 10.83 -38.84 -16.54
CA ALA A 125 9.95 -38.57 -17.66
C ALA A 125 8.73 -39.52 -17.67
N PRO A 126 7.53 -39.03 -18.07
CA PRO A 126 6.36 -39.89 -18.19
C PRO A 126 6.56 -40.97 -19.26
N SER A 127 6.02 -42.16 -19.05
CA SER A 127 6.10 -43.29 -19.99
C SER A 127 5.19 -43.12 -21.20
N GLU A 128 4.10 -42.39 -21.02
CA GLU A 128 3.09 -42.13 -22.03
C GLU A 128 2.91 -40.62 -22.19
N LYS A 129 2.65 -40.18 -23.41
CA LYS A 129 2.40 -38.76 -23.67
C LYS A 129 1.03 -38.38 -23.08
N ILE A 130 1.04 -37.63 -22.02
CA ILE A 130 -0.18 -37.10 -21.38
C ILE A 130 -0.58 -35.83 -22.16
N SER A 131 -1.64 -35.94 -22.98
CA SER A 131 -2.25 -34.75 -23.57
C SER A 131 -3.23 -34.13 -22.59
N HIS A 132 -2.83 -33.04 -21.97
CA HIS A 132 -3.73 -32.24 -21.14
C HIS A 132 -4.28 -31.06 -21.95
N ILE A 133 -5.61 -30.90 -21.98
CA ILE A 133 -6.22 -29.65 -22.49
C ILE A 133 -5.78 -28.57 -21.52
N ARG A 134 -4.97 -27.61 -22.01
CA ARG A 134 -4.53 -26.47 -21.23
C ARG A 134 -5.78 -25.76 -20.74
N GLN A 135 -6.02 -25.73 -19.41
CA GLN A 135 -7.05 -24.86 -18.85
C GLN A 135 -6.61 -23.42 -19.12
N GLU A 136 -7.30 -22.76 -20.03
CA GLU A 136 -7.01 -21.35 -20.41
C GLU A 136 -7.33 -20.34 -19.31
N HIS A 137 -7.89 -20.79 -18.19
CA HIS A 137 -8.26 -19.92 -17.08
C HIS A 137 -7.30 -20.10 -15.90
N MET A 138 -6.17 -19.37 -15.95
CA MET A 138 -5.45 -19.11 -14.69
C MET A 138 -6.29 -18.15 -13.84
N PRO A 139 -6.45 -18.43 -12.52
CA PRO A 139 -7.09 -17.48 -11.62
C PRO A 139 -6.30 -16.17 -11.65
N SER A 140 -6.99 -15.03 -11.75
CA SER A 140 -6.35 -13.73 -11.58
C SER A 140 -6.01 -13.56 -10.10
N ILE A 141 -4.73 -13.39 -9.79
CA ILE A 141 -4.27 -13.07 -8.45
C ILE A 141 -4.08 -11.56 -8.40
N ARG A 142 -4.71 -10.91 -7.44
CA ARG A 142 -4.50 -9.50 -7.13
C ARG A 142 -3.73 -9.40 -5.82
N ILE A 143 -2.58 -8.74 -5.85
CA ILE A 143 -1.83 -8.41 -4.64
C ILE A 143 -2.35 -7.05 -4.19
N ASP A 144 -3.11 -7.03 -3.09
CA ASP A 144 -3.50 -5.78 -2.44
C ASP A 144 -2.38 -5.33 -1.50
N ASP A 145 -1.58 -4.37 -1.93
CA ASP A 145 -0.61 -3.70 -1.07
C ASP A 145 -1.38 -2.77 -0.12
N LYS A 146 -1.26 -3.04 1.18
CA LYS A 146 -1.94 -2.25 2.23
C LYS A 146 -1.56 -0.76 2.20
N HIS A 147 -0.38 -0.42 1.68
CA HIS A 147 0.15 0.93 1.60
C HIS A 147 -0.21 1.64 0.29
N GLU A 148 -0.46 0.90 -0.79
CA GLU A 148 -0.68 1.49 -2.12
C GLU A 148 -1.87 2.48 -2.14
N ARG A 149 -2.98 2.15 -1.50
CA ARG A 149 -4.14 3.04 -1.43
C ARG A 149 -3.87 4.30 -0.63
N TYR A 150 -3.14 4.16 0.48
CA TYR A 150 -2.72 5.31 1.28
C TYR A 150 -1.76 6.20 0.50
N MET A 151 -0.76 5.60 -0.15
CA MET A 151 0.19 6.34 -1.00
C MET A 151 -0.49 7.01 -2.19
N ASN A 152 -1.47 6.37 -2.82
CA ASN A 152 -2.28 6.97 -3.89
C ASN A 152 -3.10 8.15 -3.39
N LEU A 153 -3.66 8.07 -2.16
CA LEU A 153 -4.36 9.18 -1.55
C LEU A 153 -3.41 10.37 -1.29
N LEU A 154 -2.22 10.12 -0.73
CA LEU A 154 -1.20 11.16 -0.55
C LEU A 154 -0.77 11.76 -1.89
N ALA A 155 -0.54 10.92 -2.91
CA ALA A 155 -0.16 11.37 -4.25
C ALA A 155 -1.24 12.26 -4.90
N SER A 156 -2.53 11.99 -4.62
CA SER A 156 -3.65 12.78 -5.18
C SER A 156 -3.74 14.21 -4.63
N VAL A 157 -3.16 14.46 -3.46
CA VAL A 157 -3.14 15.80 -2.84
C VAL A 157 -1.79 16.50 -3.00
N LYS A 158 -0.81 15.81 -3.55
CA LYS A 158 0.54 16.38 -3.77
C LYS A 158 0.48 17.54 -4.76
N GLY A 159 0.97 18.71 -4.33
CA GLY A 159 0.95 19.94 -5.14
C GLY A 159 -0.30 20.79 -5.00
N LEU A 160 -1.25 20.41 -4.13
CA LEU A 160 -2.29 21.31 -3.65
C LEU A 160 -1.71 22.28 -2.61
N GLU A 161 -2.35 23.44 -2.44
CA GLU A 161 -2.00 24.39 -1.37
C GLU A 161 -2.27 23.74 0.00
N PRO A 162 -1.32 23.84 0.96
CA PRO A 162 -1.51 23.31 2.31
C PRO A 162 -2.70 24.00 3.01
N ILE A 163 -3.51 23.23 3.71
CA ILE A 163 -4.70 23.74 4.39
C ILE A 163 -4.33 24.35 5.75
N PRO A 164 -4.59 25.65 6.01
CA PRO A 164 -4.42 26.26 7.32
C PRO A 164 -5.27 25.52 8.38
N THR A 165 -4.61 24.88 9.36
CA THR A 165 -5.26 23.96 10.29
C THR A 165 -5.03 24.36 11.73
N ALA A 166 -6.09 24.63 12.49
CA ALA A 166 -6.03 24.91 13.91
C ALA A 166 -5.95 23.59 14.71
N VAL A 167 -4.81 23.32 15.37
CA VAL A 167 -4.57 22.10 16.15
C VAL A 167 -4.79 22.42 17.64
N ALA A 168 -5.91 21.95 18.21
CA ALA A 168 -6.31 22.24 19.57
C ALA A 168 -5.56 21.37 20.59
N HIS A 169 -4.72 21.97 21.43
CA HIS A 169 -4.02 21.37 22.57
C HIS A 169 -3.14 20.16 22.23
N PRO A 170 -2.15 20.25 21.32
CA PRO A 170 -1.26 19.15 20.97
C PRO A 170 -0.14 19.00 22.02
N CYS A 171 -0.50 18.49 23.22
CA CYS A 171 0.36 18.49 24.40
C CYS A 171 0.82 17.10 24.84
N ASP A 172 0.77 16.10 23.95
CA ASP A 172 1.41 14.80 24.06
C ASP A 172 2.08 14.43 22.73
N VAL A 173 2.88 13.37 22.73
CA VAL A 173 3.70 12.97 21.58
C VAL A 173 2.85 12.64 20.35
N GLU A 174 1.76 11.91 20.49
CA GLU A 174 0.93 11.48 19.36
C GLU A 174 0.17 12.65 18.72
N SER A 175 -0.42 13.52 19.55
CA SER A 175 -1.15 14.68 19.08
C SER A 175 -0.26 15.79 18.50
N LEU A 176 1.04 15.81 18.86
CA LEU A 176 2.02 16.72 18.29
C LEU A 176 2.65 16.18 17.01
N LYS A 177 2.98 14.89 16.99
CA LYS A 177 3.64 14.23 15.85
C LYS A 177 2.77 14.20 14.59
N GLY A 178 1.48 13.95 14.74
CA GLY A 178 0.54 13.90 13.62
C GLY A 178 0.53 15.16 12.73
N PRO A 179 0.25 16.35 13.29
CA PRO A 179 0.25 17.60 12.54
C PRO A 179 1.64 17.99 12.01
N VAL A 180 2.74 17.62 12.71
CA VAL A 180 4.11 17.86 12.20
C VAL A 180 4.40 17.03 10.96
N ILE A 181 4.03 15.75 10.95
CA ILE A 181 4.16 14.90 9.75
C ILE A 181 3.31 15.45 8.60
N ALA A 182 2.06 15.84 8.87
CA ALA A 182 1.19 16.40 7.84
C ALA A 182 1.73 17.73 7.26
N PHE A 183 2.42 18.53 8.06
CA PHE A 183 3.16 19.72 7.61
C PHE A 183 4.35 19.36 6.71
N GLN A 184 5.16 18.38 7.12
CA GLN A 184 6.31 17.91 6.36
C GLN A 184 5.91 17.32 4.99
N GLU A 185 4.75 16.67 4.93
CA GLU A 185 4.15 16.16 3.69
C GLU A 185 3.48 17.26 2.84
N GLY A 186 3.43 18.51 3.32
CA GLY A 186 2.82 19.63 2.62
C GLY A 186 1.29 19.58 2.54
N ILE A 187 0.63 18.87 3.46
CA ILE A 187 -0.84 18.69 3.46
C ILE A 187 -1.51 19.83 4.24
N ILE A 188 -0.93 20.26 5.36
CA ILE A 188 -1.48 21.31 6.22
C ILE A 188 -0.44 22.38 6.55
N GLU A 189 -0.92 23.60 6.87
CA GLU A 189 -0.20 24.63 7.62
C GLU A 189 -0.72 24.67 9.03
N PRO A 190 -0.06 24.02 10.03
CA PRO A 190 -0.62 23.89 11.37
C PRO A 190 -0.37 25.11 12.24
N PHE A 191 -1.40 25.51 12.99
CA PHE A 191 -1.31 26.41 14.14
C PHE A 191 -1.44 25.55 15.40
N LEU A 192 -0.35 25.35 16.13
CA LEU A 192 -0.34 24.56 17.36
C LEU A 192 -0.85 25.43 18.52
N ILE A 193 -2.06 25.19 18.98
CA ILE A 193 -2.75 26.03 19.96
C ILE A 193 -2.75 25.34 21.32
N GLY A 194 -1.98 25.89 22.28
CA GLY A 194 -1.87 25.30 23.62
C GLY A 194 -0.79 25.96 24.46
N PRO A 195 -0.52 25.47 25.69
CA PRO A 195 0.57 25.96 26.51
C PRO A 195 1.92 25.78 25.81
N GLU A 196 2.51 26.87 25.33
CA GLU A 196 3.74 26.83 24.50
C GLU A 196 4.87 26.07 25.19
N SER A 197 5.07 26.28 26.49
CA SER A 197 6.10 25.59 27.27
C SER A 197 5.93 24.07 27.23
N LYS A 198 4.68 23.59 27.31
CA LYS A 198 4.37 22.16 27.27
C LYS A 198 4.57 21.56 25.88
N ILE A 199 4.13 22.26 24.83
CA ILE A 199 4.33 21.85 23.44
C ILE A 199 5.84 21.73 23.14
N ARG A 200 6.64 22.73 23.53
CA ARG A 200 8.10 22.73 23.33
C ARG A 200 8.79 21.62 24.14
N SER A 201 8.35 21.39 25.40
CA SER A 201 8.91 20.31 26.22
C SER A 201 8.67 18.95 25.62
N VAL A 202 7.47 18.68 25.09
CA VAL A 202 7.16 17.42 24.38
C VAL A 202 8.00 17.30 23.11
N ALA A 203 8.15 18.38 22.36
CA ALA A 203 8.94 18.38 21.14
C ALA A 203 10.42 18.06 21.41
N GLU A 204 11.00 18.66 22.46
CA GLU A 204 12.38 18.43 22.88
C GLU A 204 12.59 16.98 23.37
N GLU A 205 11.68 16.48 24.22
CA GLU A 205 11.74 15.14 24.79
C GLU A 205 11.73 14.05 23.71
N PHE A 206 10.93 14.24 22.67
CA PHE A 206 10.73 13.24 21.59
C PHE A 206 11.44 13.58 20.28
N GLY A 207 12.27 14.63 20.25
CA GLY A 207 13.04 15.01 19.07
C GLY A 207 12.19 15.45 17.88
N ILE A 208 11.03 16.10 18.13
CA ILE A 208 10.12 16.60 17.10
C ILE A 208 10.55 18.00 16.67
N ASP A 209 10.87 18.19 15.39
CA ASP A 209 11.24 19.51 14.87
C ASP A 209 10.00 20.39 14.64
N LEU A 210 9.97 21.54 15.31
CA LEU A 210 8.92 22.55 15.18
C LEU A 210 9.32 23.73 14.29
N HIS A 211 10.43 23.62 13.55
CA HIS A 211 10.88 24.71 12.70
C HIS A 211 9.84 25.02 11.60
N GLY A 212 9.50 26.31 11.46
CA GLY A 212 8.49 26.77 10.50
C GLY A 212 7.04 26.61 10.96
N ILE A 213 6.78 25.97 12.11
CA ILE A 213 5.43 25.78 12.63
C ILE A 213 5.08 26.88 13.64
N ARG A 214 3.91 27.50 13.49
CA ARG A 214 3.42 28.55 14.36
C ARG A 214 2.78 27.98 15.62
N ILE A 215 3.22 28.47 16.81
CA ILE A 215 2.59 28.15 18.09
C ILE A 215 1.75 29.35 18.54
N VAL A 216 0.51 29.08 18.93
CA VAL A 216 -0.41 30.06 19.50
C VAL A 216 -0.64 29.69 20.95
N ASN A 217 -0.17 30.55 21.87
CA ASN A 217 -0.20 30.22 23.29
C ASN A 217 -1.64 30.28 23.86
N ALA A 218 -2.05 29.22 24.55
CA ALA A 218 -3.29 29.11 25.29
C ALA A 218 -2.99 28.48 26.66
N LYS A 219 -3.77 28.88 27.72
CA LYS A 219 -3.43 28.51 29.09
C LYS A 219 -3.70 27.04 29.42
N HIS A 220 -4.80 26.49 28.91
CA HIS A 220 -5.26 25.12 29.16
C HIS A 220 -6.10 24.58 27.98
N SER A 221 -6.61 23.36 28.10
CA SER A 221 -7.34 22.65 27.01
C SER A 221 -8.60 23.40 26.56
N HIS A 222 -9.40 23.93 27.45
CA HIS A 222 -10.61 24.71 27.11
C HIS A 222 -10.27 25.99 26.33
N ASP A 223 -9.26 26.75 26.78
CA ASP A 223 -8.81 27.94 26.04
C ASP A 223 -8.28 27.56 24.65
N SER A 224 -7.57 26.44 24.56
CA SER A 224 -7.07 25.91 23.27
C SER A 224 -8.21 25.58 22.33
N ALA A 225 -9.26 24.91 22.83
CA ALA A 225 -10.44 24.55 22.04
C ALA A 225 -11.20 25.80 21.55
N ALA A 226 -11.47 26.75 22.48
CA ALA A 226 -12.18 27.99 22.16
C ALA A 226 -11.42 28.84 21.11
N LEU A 227 -10.10 28.96 21.26
CA LEU A 227 -9.26 29.71 20.34
C LEU A 227 -9.16 29.04 18.97
N ALA A 228 -8.99 27.70 18.92
CA ALA A 228 -8.97 26.93 17.70
C ALA A 228 -10.29 27.08 16.90
N VAL A 229 -11.43 26.94 17.55
CA VAL A 229 -12.75 27.16 16.95
C VAL A 229 -12.91 28.60 16.46
N SER A 230 -12.43 29.59 17.24
CA SER A 230 -12.45 30.99 16.81
C SER A 230 -11.65 31.24 15.55
N MET A 231 -10.45 30.67 15.42
CA MET A 231 -9.61 30.81 14.22
C MET A 231 -10.30 30.25 12.98
N VAL A 232 -10.96 29.10 13.09
CA VAL A 232 -11.73 28.53 11.97
C VAL A 232 -12.94 29.43 11.64
N ARG A 233 -13.63 29.95 12.63
CA ARG A 233 -14.78 30.85 12.44
C ARG A 233 -14.41 32.18 11.77
N THR A 234 -13.24 32.73 12.07
CA THR A 234 -12.74 34.00 11.48
C THR A 234 -12.09 33.81 10.12
N GLY A 235 -11.83 32.56 9.70
CA GLY A 235 -11.17 32.25 8.44
C GLY A 235 -9.64 32.29 8.53
N ASP A 236 -9.06 32.39 9.73
CA ASP A 236 -7.61 32.28 9.95
C ASP A 236 -7.12 30.83 9.81
N ALA A 237 -8.03 29.87 9.93
CA ALA A 237 -7.83 28.45 9.63
C ALA A 237 -9.06 27.89 8.90
N GLU A 238 -8.86 26.88 8.07
CA GLU A 238 -9.92 26.20 7.29
C GLU A 238 -10.30 24.84 7.88
N ALA A 239 -9.39 24.25 8.65
CA ALA A 239 -9.61 22.96 9.30
C ALA A 239 -9.33 23.04 10.80
N LEU A 240 -9.97 22.13 11.56
CA LEU A 240 -9.80 21.97 12.99
C LEU A 240 -9.31 20.56 13.29
N MET A 241 -8.17 20.44 13.97
CA MET A 241 -7.60 19.16 14.39
C MET A 241 -7.63 19.04 15.91
N LYS A 242 -8.11 17.90 16.41
CA LYS A 242 -8.12 17.61 17.84
C LYS A 242 -6.75 17.09 18.30
N GLY A 243 -6.21 17.70 19.33
CA GLY A 243 -5.02 17.24 20.06
C GLY A 243 -5.35 16.39 21.29
N SER A 244 -4.59 16.56 22.37
CA SER A 244 -4.68 15.81 23.63
C SER A 244 -5.68 16.42 24.63
N LEU A 245 -6.89 16.74 24.18
CA LEU A 245 -8.00 17.18 25.02
C LEU A 245 -9.18 16.22 24.88
N HIS A 246 -10.14 16.26 25.80
CA HIS A 246 -11.34 15.45 25.71
C HIS A 246 -12.21 15.86 24.52
N THR A 247 -12.86 14.89 23.88
CA THR A 247 -13.70 15.15 22.69
C THR A 247 -14.88 16.08 23.02
N ASP A 248 -15.47 15.96 24.20
CA ASP A 248 -16.55 16.80 24.67
C ASP A 248 -16.10 18.26 24.88
N GLU A 249 -14.87 18.52 25.33
CA GLU A 249 -14.31 19.86 25.42
C GLU A 249 -14.29 20.57 24.07
N LEU A 250 -13.73 19.90 23.06
CA LEU A 250 -13.67 20.45 21.71
C LEU A 250 -15.06 20.57 21.08
N MET A 251 -15.87 19.53 21.20
CA MET A 251 -17.20 19.49 20.58
C MET A 251 -18.17 20.51 21.20
N SER A 252 -18.03 20.82 22.48
CA SER A 252 -18.84 21.87 23.11
C SER A 252 -18.62 23.25 22.45
N GLU A 253 -17.37 23.56 22.09
CA GLU A 253 -17.03 24.80 21.39
C GLU A 253 -17.50 24.76 19.94
N VAL A 254 -17.30 23.62 19.23
CA VAL A 254 -17.71 23.42 17.82
C VAL A 254 -19.24 23.58 17.65
N VAL A 255 -20.04 23.01 18.56
CA VAL A 255 -21.52 23.05 18.45
C VAL A 255 -22.15 24.25 19.18
N SER A 256 -21.35 25.15 19.76
CA SER A 256 -21.84 26.37 20.40
C SER A 256 -22.72 27.18 19.45
N ARG A 257 -23.89 27.64 19.93
CA ARG A 257 -24.81 28.45 19.12
C ARG A 257 -24.28 29.83 18.82
N ALA A 258 -23.53 30.41 19.78
CA ALA A 258 -23.05 31.78 19.69
C ALA A 258 -21.71 31.89 18.94
N ASN A 259 -20.79 30.97 19.22
CA ASN A 259 -19.38 31.08 18.79
C ASN A 259 -18.84 29.84 18.05
N GLY A 260 -19.69 28.84 17.78
CA GLY A 260 -19.27 27.59 17.14
C GLY A 260 -19.27 27.63 15.62
N LEU A 261 -19.15 26.46 15.03
CA LEU A 261 -19.03 26.22 13.58
C LEU A 261 -20.30 25.58 13.00
N ARG A 262 -21.45 25.75 13.65
CA ARG A 262 -22.72 25.15 13.21
C ARG A 262 -23.16 25.67 11.85
N THR A 263 -23.59 24.77 10.97
CA THR A 263 -24.25 25.04 9.70
C THR A 263 -25.72 24.60 9.76
N ALA A 264 -26.43 24.66 8.65
CA ALA A 264 -27.78 24.09 8.51
C ALA A 264 -27.77 22.56 8.55
N ARG A 265 -26.62 21.93 8.25
CA ARG A 265 -26.47 20.49 8.17
C ARG A 265 -26.01 19.90 9.51
N ARG A 266 -26.48 18.69 9.84
CA ARG A 266 -26.06 17.96 11.03
C ARG A 266 -24.60 17.54 10.91
N ILE A 267 -23.82 17.74 11.99
CA ILE A 267 -22.44 17.22 12.06
C ILE A 267 -22.47 15.70 12.20
N SER A 268 -21.58 15.00 11.49
CA SER A 268 -21.43 13.56 11.58
C SER A 268 -19.95 13.15 11.47
N HIS A 269 -19.65 11.92 11.84
CA HIS A 269 -18.31 11.35 11.77
C HIS A 269 -18.25 10.29 10.66
N VAL A 270 -17.18 10.31 9.87
CA VAL A 270 -16.95 9.30 8.81
C VAL A 270 -15.56 8.69 8.97
N PHE A 271 -15.51 7.37 9.11
CA PHE A 271 -14.27 6.61 8.93
C PHE A 271 -14.10 6.23 7.47
N VAL A 272 -12.93 6.51 6.90
CA VAL A 272 -12.50 5.97 5.60
C VAL A 272 -11.62 4.77 5.86
N MET A 273 -12.17 3.57 5.67
CA MET A 273 -11.52 2.31 6.01
C MET A 273 -10.82 1.71 4.80
N ASN A 274 -9.53 1.42 4.96
CA ASN A 274 -8.79 0.58 4.00
C ASN A 274 -8.77 -0.87 4.51
N VAL A 275 -9.73 -1.68 4.03
CA VAL A 275 -9.87 -3.08 4.42
C VAL A 275 -9.12 -3.95 3.41
N PRO A 276 -8.08 -4.72 3.83
CA PRO A 276 -7.24 -5.48 2.89
C PRO A 276 -7.99 -6.53 2.07
N THR A 277 -9.05 -7.11 2.63
CA THR A 277 -9.87 -8.14 1.99
C THR A 277 -11.03 -7.57 1.15
N TYR A 278 -11.19 -6.25 1.11
CA TYR A 278 -12.25 -5.59 0.37
C TYR A 278 -11.69 -4.62 -0.67
N HIS A 279 -12.08 -4.79 -1.92
CA HIS A 279 -11.48 -4.14 -3.08
C HIS A 279 -11.80 -2.64 -3.24
N ARG A 280 -12.68 -2.09 -2.40
CA ARG A 280 -13.09 -0.67 -2.40
C ARG A 280 -12.88 -0.05 -1.01
N PRO A 281 -12.65 1.27 -0.90
CA PRO A 281 -12.71 1.93 0.39
C PRO A 281 -14.12 1.82 0.97
N LEU A 282 -14.22 1.59 2.27
CA LEU A 282 -15.47 1.60 3.02
C LEU A 282 -15.57 2.89 3.83
N LEU A 283 -16.65 3.62 3.65
CA LEU A 283 -16.99 4.77 4.49
C LEU A 283 -18.02 4.32 5.53
N ILE A 284 -17.64 4.40 6.81
CA ILE A 284 -18.51 4.03 7.93
C ILE A 284 -18.94 5.30 8.66
N THR A 285 -20.25 5.55 8.70
CA THR A 285 -20.89 6.73 9.28
C THR A 285 -22.23 6.37 9.94
N ASP A 286 -22.79 7.05 10.91
CA ASP A 286 -22.13 7.96 11.85
C ASP A 286 -21.51 7.11 12.97
N ALA A 287 -20.21 7.19 13.12
CA ALA A 287 -19.53 6.24 14.02
C ALA A 287 -19.43 6.74 15.47
N ALA A 288 -19.59 8.06 15.72
CA ALA A 288 -19.23 8.59 17.04
C ALA A 288 -20.03 9.82 17.53
N ILE A 289 -20.79 10.51 16.70
CA ILE A 289 -21.39 11.81 17.06
C ILE A 289 -22.87 11.70 17.42
N ASN A 290 -23.68 10.98 16.62
CA ASN A 290 -25.12 10.94 16.81
C ASN A 290 -25.56 9.60 17.43
N ILE A 291 -25.94 9.59 18.69
CA ILE A 291 -26.30 8.37 19.45
C ILE A 291 -27.66 7.82 18.98
N LYS A 292 -28.66 8.69 18.76
CA LYS A 292 -30.01 8.32 18.33
C LYS A 292 -30.48 9.28 17.22
N PRO A 293 -29.95 9.14 16.00
CA PRO A 293 -30.32 10.03 14.90
C PRO A 293 -31.79 9.81 14.48
N THR A 294 -32.49 10.93 14.28
CA THR A 294 -33.80 10.96 13.64
C THR A 294 -33.69 10.64 12.14
N LEU A 295 -34.84 10.52 11.45
CA LEU A 295 -34.82 10.35 10.00
C LEU A 295 -34.14 11.55 9.29
N GLU A 296 -34.41 12.76 9.72
CA GLU A 296 -33.81 13.98 9.17
C GLU A 296 -32.30 14.02 9.42
N ASP A 297 -31.86 13.68 10.66
CA ASP A 297 -30.44 13.56 10.96
C ASP A 297 -29.74 12.54 10.07
N LYS A 298 -30.38 11.39 9.77
CA LYS A 298 -29.81 10.36 8.89
C LYS A 298 -29.64 10.85 7.44
N VAL A 299 -30.51 11.71 6.95
CA VAL A 299 -30.38 12.33 5.61
C VAL A 299 -29.10 13.14 5.55
N ASP A 300 -28.84 14.00 6.55
CA ASP A 300 -27.63 14.81 6.62
C ASP A 300 -26.36 13.93 6.77
N ILE A 301 -26.41 12.92 7.63
CA ILE A 301 -25.30 11.97 7.86
C ILE A 301 -24.92 11.28 6.55
N ILE A 302 -25.91 10.77 5.81
CA ILE A 302 -25.68 10.09 4.54
C ILE A 302 -25.12 11.06 3.50
N GLN A 303 -25.68 12.28 3.42
CA GLN A 303 -25.21 13.28 2.46
C GLN A 303 -23.77 13.71 2.74
N ASN A 304 -23.37 13.88 4.01
CA ASN A 304 -21.98 14.17 4.37
C ASN A 304 -21.02 13.07 3.89
N ALA A 305 -21.42 11.80 4.04
CA ALA A 305 -20.61 10.68 3.59
C ALA A 305 -20.57 10.57 2.05
N ILE A 306 -21.65 10.88 1.35
CA ILE A 306 -21.69 10.94 -0.12
C ILE A 306 -20.77 12.04 -0.64
N ASP A 307 -20.83 13.24 -0.05
CA ASP A 307 -19.99 14.37 -0.45
C ASP A 307 -18.49 14.02 -0.26
N LEU A 308 -18.14 13.38 0.85
CA LEU A 308 -16.78 12.89 1.08
C LEU A 308 -16.38 11.81 0.07
N ALA A 309 -17.26 10.88 -0.27
CA ALA A 309 -17.00 9.85 -1.26
C ALA A 309 -16.69 10.45 -2.63
N HIS A 310 -17.41 11.48 -3.04
CA HIS A 310 -17.16 12.20 -4.30
C HIS A 310 -15.77 12.87 -4.29
N ILE A 311 -15.39 13.52 -3.19
CA ILE A 311 -14.06 14.12 -3.04
C ILE A 311 -12.96 13.06 -3.14
N LEU A 312 -13.20 11.85 -2.62
CA LEU A 312 -12.29 10.71 -2.71
C LEU A 312 -12.30 10.02 -4.09
N GLY A 313 -12.98 10.59 -5.09
CA GLY A 313 -13.02 10.07 -6.45
C GLY A 313 -13.96 8.89 -6.66
N ILE A 314 -14.96 8.69 -5.79
CA ILE A 314 -15.98 7.65 -5.91
C ILE A 314 -17.25 8.30 -6.51
N PRO A 315 -17.48 8.22 -7.83
CA PRO A 315 -18.57 8.98 -8.48
C PRO A 315 -19.98 8.44 -8.15
N GLU A 316 -20.10 7.16 -7.87
CA GLU A 316 -21.37 6.48 -7.58
C GLU A 316 -21.29 5.68 -6.28
N PRO A 317 -21.27 6.35 -5.09
CA PRO A 317 -21.21 5.66 -3.82
C PRO A 317 -22.52 4.88 -3.57
N LYS A 318 -22.39 3.61 -3.16
CA LYS A 318 -23.50 2.77 -2.75
C LYS A 318 -23.69 2.86 -1.24
N VAL A 319 -24.89 3.20 -0.80
CA VAL A 319 -25.22 3.36 0.61
C VAL A 319 -26.03 2.16 1.11
N ALA A 320 -25.61 1.55 2.20
CA ALA A 320 -26.37 0.57 2.94
C ALA A 320 -26.70 1.12 4.34
N ILE A 321 -27.98 1.12 4.70
CA ILE A 321 -28.41 1.51 6.04
C ILE A 321 -28.47 0.26 6.90
N LEU A 322 -27.67 0.23 7.95
CA LEU A 322 -27.67 -0.88 8.91
C LEU A 322 -28.78 -0.65 9.94
N SER A 323 -29.55 -1.70 10.20
CA SER A 323 -30.50 -1.77 11.31
C SER A 323 -29.78 -2.32 12.52
N ALA A 324 -29.89 -1.63 13.65
CA ALA A 324 -29.44 -2.11 14.96
C ALA A 324 -30.59 -2.80 15.68
#